data_6ad07c89e2608a2bd56c797b1c778d54
#
_entry.id   6ad07c89e2608a2bd56c797b1c778d54
#
_cell.length_a   1.000
_cell.length_b   1.000
_cell.length_c   1.000
_cell.angle_alpha   90.00
_cell.angle_beta   90.00
_cell.angle_gamma   90.00
#
_symmetry.space_group_name_H-M   'P 1'
#
loop_
_entity.id
_entity.type
_entity.pdbx_description
1 polymer ?
#
loop_
_entity_poly.entity_id
_entity_poly.type
_entity_poly.pdbx_seq_one_letter_code
_entity_poly.pdbx_strand_id
1 'polypeptide(L)'
;MGVIRAELTEPQAALLAQPARPAVSPRPLLPFARSGYFLALATLSAFAAAELVTTYVDPIAGIAVHAVILSLLIPAASLAGDDAAGHVPARFLYSLSVVPLIRILSLSMPLTRFEPAVWYLMAGLPVFLAGIVIAATLGLRPSALGLRPSRSLLQPLVVVLGFGLGFAEYQILGPESLIDNLTVSQFVLPALILMVATGFLEEFVFRGVLQATAVPLLGWAGIVYVSLVFAVLHIGYRSLADIAFVFVIALIYAWVARRTGSIMGVSVSHGITNIVLFLVVPFVPALAARPEWLSIP
;
A
#
# COMPACT_ATOMS: atom_id res chain seq x y z
N MET A 1 11.40 -55.35 -16.17
CA MET A 1 10.41 -54.30 -16.41
C MET A 1 10.99 -53.34 -17.47
N GLY A 2 10.57 -53.54 -18.73
CA GLY A 2 11.06 -52.77 -19.87
C GLY A 2 10.38 -51.41 -19.92
N VAL A 3 11.18 -50.32 -19.96
CA VAL A 3 10.71 -48.96 -20.22
C VAL A 3 10.42 -48.87 -21.71
N ILE A 4 9.13 -48.77 -22.09
CA ILE A 4 8.71 -48.48 -23.48
C ILE A 4 9.12 -47.05 -23.76
N ARG A 5 10.19 -46.82 -24.53
CA ARG A 5 10.47 -45.55 -25.19
C ARG A 5 9.46 -45.42 -26.32
N ALA A 6 8.49 -44.55 -26.18
CA ALA A 6 7.66 -44.11 -27.26
C ALA A 6 8.52 -43.29 -28.24
N GLU A 7 8.82 -43.81 -29.41
CA GLU A 7 9.43 -43.08 -30.50
C GLU A 7 8.42 -42.07 -31.04
N LEU A 8 8.78 -40.80 -31.01
CA LEU A 8 7.97 -39.73 -31.56
C LEU A 8 7.84 -39.92 -33.07
N THR A 9 6.64 -39.80 -33.62
CA THR A 9 6.41 -39.85 -35.07
C THR A 9 7.05 -38.64 -35.73
N GLU A 10 7.50 -38.76 -36.99
CA GLU A 10 8.14 -37.68 -37.75
C GLU A 10 7.37 -36.33 -37.69
N PRO A 11 6.03 -36.28 -37.78
CA PRO A 11 5.30 -35.03 -37.60
C PRO A 11 5.44 -34.41 -36.20
N GLN A 12 5.58 -35.23 -35.15
CA GLN A 12 5.75 -34.73 -33.77
C GLN A 12 7.16 -34.21 -33.55
N ALA A 13 8.18 -34.85 -34.17
CA ALA A 13 9.56 -34.39 -34.13
C ALA A 13 9.73 -33.07 -34.91
N ALA A 14 9.02 -32.89 -36.03
CA ALA A 14 9.01 -31.65 -36.84
C ALA A 14 8.33 -30.49 -36.08
N LEU A 15 7.30 -30.77 -35.25
CA LEU A 15 6.66 -29.74 -34.43
C LEU A 15 7.56 -29.23 -33.30
N LEU A 16 8.40 -30.12 -32.73
CA LEU A 16 9.36 -29.79 -31.67
C LEU A 16 10.64 -29.14 -32.24
N ALA A 17 10.93 -29.34 -33.53
CA ALA A 17 12.06 -28.73 -34.23
C ALA A 17 11.78 -27.34 -34.82
N GLN A 18 10.55 -26.79 -34.64
CA GLN A 18 10.33 -25.42 -35.04
C GLN A 18 11.19 -24.48 -34.20
N PRO A 19 12.05 -23.63 -34.86
CA PRO A 19 12.82 -22.64 -34.12
C PRO A 19 11.83 -21.80 -33.30
N ALA A 20 12.14 -21.65 -32.01
CA ALA A 20 11.35 -20.78 -31.12
C ALA A 20 11.13 -19.46 -31.86
N ARG A 21 9.85 -19.07 -32.02
CA ARG A 21 9.52 -17.76 -32.61
C ARG A 21 10.41 -16.73 -31.91
N PRO A 22 11.15 -15.88 -32.66
CA PRO A 22 11.95 -14.85 -32.02
C PRO A 22 11.03 -14.10 -31.09
N ALA A 23 11.36 -14.10 -29.81
CA ALA A 23 10.63 -13.31 -28.83
C ALA A 23 10.62 -11.88 -29.38
N VAL A 24 9.44 -11.37 -29.69
CA VAL A 24 9.26 -9.97 -30.11
C VAL A 24 9.80 -9.16 -28.93
N SER A 25 11.06 -8.72 -29.02
CA SER A 25 11.62 -7.85 -28.01
C SER A 25 10.75 -6.59 -28.01
N PRO A 26 10.08 -6.25 -26.89
CA PRO A 26 9.32 -5.03 -26.84
C PRO A 26 10.24 -3.87 -27.26
N ARG A 27 9.78 -3.05 -28.21
CA ARG A 27 10.54 -1.86 -28.64
C ARG A 27 10.83 -1.04 -27.39
N PRO A 28 12.11 -0.72 -27.12
CA PRO A 28 12.46 0.00 -25.92
C PRO A 28 11.71 1.35 -25.91
N LEU A 29 11.00 1.62 -24.82
CA LEU A 29 10.54 2.98 -24.51
C LEU A 29 11.75 3.92 -24.61
N LEU A 30 11.50 5.20 -24.97
CA LEU A 30 12.54 6.22 -25.03
C LEU A 30 13.40 6.15 -23.74
N PRO A 31 14.74 6.32 -23.82
CA PRO A 31 15.66 6.16 -22.67
C PRO A 31 15.21 6.94 -21.42
N PHE A 32 14.59 8.11 -21.61
CA PHE A 32 14.03 8.95 -20.56
C PHE A 32 12.86 8.26 -19.82
N ALA A 33 11.97 7.56 -20.53
CA ALA A 33 10.83 6.85 -19.94
C ALA A 33 11.24 5.62 -19.12
N ARG A 34 12.50 5.18 -19.22
CA ARG A 34 13.09 4.12 -18.39
C ARG A 34 13.72 4.63 -17.10
N SER A 35 13.87 5.93 -16.93
CA SER A 35 14.37 6.49 -15.68
C SER A 35 13.37 6.17 -14.55
N GLY A 36 13.83 5.43 -13.53
CA GLY A 36 13.02 5.12 -12.35
C GLY A 36 12.48 6.37 -11.66
N TYR A 37 13.26 7.45 -11.64
CA TYR A 37 12.82 8.73 -11.07
C TYR A 37 11.71 9.39 -11.89
N PHE A 38 11.77 9.30 -13.22
CA PHE A 38 10.69 9.81 -14.07
C PHE A 38 9.39 9.03 -13.82
N LEU A 39 9.46 7.69 -13.79
CA LEU A 39 8.30 6.85 -13.51
C LEU A 39 7.72 7.13 -12.12
N ALA A 40 8.58 7.30 -11.11
CA ALA A 40 8.15 7.65 -9.76
C ALA A 40 7.46 9.02 -9.71
N LEU A 41 8.03 10.04 -10.35
CA LEU A 41 7.42 11.38 -10.38
C LEU A 41 6.10 11.38 -11.16
N ALA A 42 6.04 10.73 -12.32
CA ALA A 42 4.85 10.66 -13.15
C ALA A 42 3.70 9.94 -12.42
N THR A 43 3.97 8.80 -11.80
CA THR A 43 2.95 8.03 -11.06
C THR A 43 2.51 8.75 -9.79
N LEU A 44 3.43 9.36 -9.03
CA LEU A 44 3.07 10.16 -7.85
C LEU A 44 2.19 11.35 -8.23
N SER A 45 2.53 12.06 -9.30
CA SER A 45 1.73 13.20 -9.79
C SER A 45 0.34 12.73 -10.26
N ALA A 46 0.26 11.58 -10.94
CA ALA A 46 -1.01 11.01 -11.36
C ALA A 46 -1.90 10.64 -10.17
N PHE A 47 -1.33 10.00 -9.13
CA PHE A 47 -2.07 9.66 -7.91
C PHE A 47 -2.51 10.92 -7.16
N ALA A 48 -1.64 11.92 -7.01
CA ALA A 48 -1.99 13.17 -6.36
C ALA A 48 -3.13 13.90 -7.11
N ALA A 49 -3.06 13.97 -8.43
CA ALA A 49 -4.11 14.56 -9.25
C ALA A 49 -5.44 13.80 -9.10
N ALA A 50 -5.41 12.45 -9.11
CA ALA A 50 -6.59 11.63 -8.91
C ALA A 50 -7.23 11.85 -7.53
N GLU A 51 -6.43 11.92 -6.46
CA GLU A 51 -6.90 12.22 -5.11
C GLU A 51 -7.49 13.63 -4.98
N LEU A 52 -6.88 14.62 -5.62
CA LEU A 52 -7.42 15.98 -5.66
C LEU A 52 -8.76 16.03 -6.39
N VAL A 53 -8.90 15.34 -7.52
CA VAL A 53 -10.20 15.21 -8.22
C VAL A 53 -11.22 14.52 -7.33
N THR A 54 -10.86 13.40 -6.71
CA THR A 54 -11.72 12.64 -5.79
C THR A 54 -12.24 13.51 -4.64
N THR A 55 -11.36 14.34 -4.06
CA THR A 55 -11.64 15.05 -2.81
C THR A 55 -12.31 16.41 -3.05
N TYR A 56 -11.94 17.11 -4.11
CA TYR A 56 -12.34 18.53 -4.31
C TYR A 56 -13.23 18.77 -5.53
N VAL A 57 -13.36 17.78 -6.44
CA VAL A 57 -14.21 17.91 -7.63
C VAL A 57 -15.43 16.98 -7.51
N ASP A 58 -15.23 15.68 -7.66
CA ASP A 58 -16.30 14.68 -7.60
C ASP A 58 -15.74 13.29 -7.36
N PRO A 59 -16.26 12.50 -6.37
CA PRO A 59 -15.76 11.17 -6.08
C PRO A 59 -15.89 10.18 -7.25
N ILE A 60 -16.95 10.28 -8.07
CA ILE A 60 -17.17 9.38 -9.23
C ILE A 60 -16.14 9.71 -10.33
N ALA A 61 -15.91 11.00 -10.59
CA ALA A 61 -14.85 11.43 -11.49
C ALA A 61 -13.47 10.95 -10.99
N GLY A 62 -13.23 11.01 -9.68
CA GLY A 62 -12.03 10.48 -9.06
C GLY A 62 -11.85 8.98 -9.27
N ILE A 63 -12.91 8.17 -9.06
CA ILE A 63 -12.90 6.73 -9.36
C ILE A 63 -12.55 6.48 -10.83
N ALA A 64 -13.14 7.26 -11.76
CA ALA A 64 -12.85 7.15 -13.18
C ALA A 64 -11.37 7.43 -13.51
N VAL A 65 -10.78 8.48 -12.90
CA VAL A 65 -9.35 8.79 -13.06
C VAL A 65 -8.48 7.66 -12.51
N HIS A 66 -8.79 7.12 -11.31
CA HIS A 66 -8.08 5.98 -10.76
C HIS A 66 -8.19 4.73 -11.65
N ALA A 67 -9.36 4.48 -12.27
CA ALA A 67 -9.56 3.38 -13.20
C ALA A 67 -8.72 3.56 -14.49
N VAL A 68 -8.60 4.78 -15.00
CA VAL A 68 -7.70 5.11 -16.14
C VAL A 68 -6.25 4.85 -15.75
N ILE A 69 -5.80 5.33 -14.58
CA ILE A 69 -4.43 5.09 -14.10
C ILE A 69 -4.15 3.59 -14.00
N LEU A 70 -5.06 2.81 -13.39
CA LEU A 70 -4.94 1.35 -13.29
C LEU A 70 -4.82 0.70 -14.67
N SER A 71 -5.66 1.11 -15.62
CA SER A 71 -5.68 0.59 -17.00
C SER A 71 -4.41 0.92 -17.78
N LEU A 72 -3.69 1.99 -17.40
CA LEU A 72 -2.42 2.38 -18.01
C LEU A 72 -1.21 1.71 -17.36
N LEU A 73 -1.25 1.46 -16.04
CA LEU A 73 -0.13 0.88 -15.30
C LEU A 73 0.22 -0.54 -15.78
N ILE A 74 -0.77 -1.38 -16.04
CA ILE A 74 -0.56 -2.78 -16.44
C ILE A 74 0.15 -2.88 -17.81
N PRO A 75 -0.35 -2.25 -18.91
CA PRO A 75 0.37 -2.27 -20.18
C PRO A 75 1.71 -1.51 -20.10
N ALA A 76 1.79 -0.42 -19.31
CA ALA A 76 3.07 0.27 -19.11
C ALA A 76 4.12 -0.63 -18.45
N ALA A 77 3.74 -1.44 -17.46
CA ALA A 77 4.61 -2.45 -16.87
C ALA A 77 5.08 -3.49 -17.90
N SER A 78 4.15 -3.97 -18.75
CA SER A 78 4.48 -4.94 -19.81
C SER A 78 5.45 -4.37 -20.86
N LEU A 79 5.33 -3.08 -21.18
CA LEU A 79 6.18 -2.39 -22.14
C LEU A 79 7.55 -2.00 -21.56
N ALA A 80 7.60 -1.68 -20.25
CA ALA A 80 8.84 -1.28 -19.58
C ALA A 80 9.86 -2.41 -19.57
N GLY A 81 9.43 -3.65 -19.32
CA GLY A 81 10.30 -4.81 -19.12
C GLY A 81 11.25 -4.61 -17.93
N ASP A 82 11.96 -5.67 -17.57
CA ASP A 82 13.09 -5.62 -16.65
C ASP A 82 14.37 -5.77 -17.47
N ASP A 83 15.43 -5.02 -17.16
CA ASP A 83 16.68 -5.08 -17.92
C ASP A 83 17.71 -6.01 -17.27
N ALA A 84 18.71 -6.40 -18.08
CA ALA A 84 19.81 -7.26 -17.63
C ALA A 84 20.74 -6.60 -16.58
N ALA A 85 20.65 -5.27 -16.42
CA ALA A 85 21.40 -4.53 -15.40
C ALA A 85 20.71 -4.54 -14.02
N GLY A 86 19.58 -5.22 -13.92
CA GLY A 86 18.84 -5.37 -12.66
C GLY A 86 17.90 -4.20 -12.35
N HIS A 87 17.68 -3.29 -13.28
CA HIS A 87 16.60 -2.32 -13.14
C HIS A 87 15.27 -3.03 -13.33
N VAL A 88 14.31 -2.73 -12.47
CA VAL A 88 13.04 -3.47 -12.39
C VAL A 88 11.82 -2.54 -12.55
N PRO A 89 11.75 -1.69 -13.61
CA PRO A 89 10.67 -0.76 -13.80
C PRO A 89 9.32 -1.46 -14.00
N ALA A 90 9.29 -2.62 -14.65
CA ALA A 90 8.08 -3.40 -14.83
C ALA A 90 7.49 -3.85 -13.49
N ARG A 91 8.32 -4.38 -12.59
CA ARG A 91 7.91 -4.83 -11.26
C ARG A 91 7.38 -3.67 -10.41
N PHE A 92 8.05 -2.52 -10.50
CA PHE A 92 7.64 -1.30 -9.82
C PHE A 92 6.27 -0.82 -10.31
N LEU A 93 6.07 -0.64 -11.62
CA LEU A 93 4.80 -0.21 -12.20
C LEU A 93 3.67 -1.19 -11.92
N TYR A 94 3.94 -2.50 -12.01
CA TYR A 94 2.93 -3.51 -11.71
C TYR A 94 2.51 -3.48 -10.25
N SER A 95 3.45 -3.30 -9.31
CA SER A 95 3.11 -3.19 -7.89
C SER A 95 2.25 -1.95 -7.58
N LEU A 96 2.48 -0.85 -8.29
CA LEU A 96 1.70 0.39 -8.11
C LEU A 96 0.22 0.25 -8.49
N SER A 97 -0.18 -0.81 -9.20
CA SER A 97 -1.59 -1.05 -9.53
C SER A 97 -2.49 -1.20 -8.30
N VAL A 98 -1.92 -1.57 -7.14
CA VAL A 98 -2.67 -1.64 -5.88
C VAL A 98 -3.16 -0.26 -5.40
N VAL A 99 -2.43 0.82 -5.72
CA VAL A 99 -2.75 2.18 -5.25
C VAL A 99 -4.12 2.66 -5.77
N PRO A 100 -4.39 2.68 -7.08
CA PRO A 100 -5.72 3.05 -7.56
C PRO A 100 -6.81 2.06 -7.11
N LEU A 101 -6.49 0.77 -6.92
CA LEU A 101 -7.44 -0.21 -6.41
C LEU A 101 -7.93 0.14 -5.00
N ILE A 102 -7.07 0.67 -4.11
CA ILE A 102 -7.46 1.10 -2.77
C ILE A 102 -8.63 2.09 -2.89
N ARG A 103 -8.50 3.10 -3.74
CA ARG A 103 -9.50 4.16 -3.88
C ARG A 103 -10.76 3.68 -4.59
N ILE A 104 -10.61 2.92 -5.68
CA ILE A 104 -11.75 2.35 -6.40
C ILE A 104 -12.59 1.49 -5.45
N LEU A 105 -11.97 0.57 -4.69
CA LEU A 105 -12.68 -0.32 -3.79
C LEU A 105 -13.31 0.42 -2.61
N SER A 106 -12.59 1.33 -1.96
CA SER A 106 -13.11 2.06 -0.80
C SER A 106 -14.30 2.96 -1.13
N LEU A 107 -14.39 3.50 -2.36
CA LEU A 107 -15.47 4.41 -2.76
C LEU A 107 -16.62 3.72 -3.52
N SER A 108 -16.40 2.54 -4.11
CA SER A 108 -17.44 1.84 -4.88
C SER A 108 -18.25 0.85 -4.05
N MET A 109 -17.81 0.51 -2.84
CA MET A 109 -18.53 -0.41 -1.96
C MET A 109 -19.71 0.26 -1.25
N PRO A 110 -20.83 -0.44 -1.00
CA PRO A 110 -21.98 0.09 -0.28
C PRO A 110 -21.73 0.10 1.24
N LEU A 111 -20.71 0.81 1.68
CA LEU A 111 -20.21 0.80 3.06
C LEU A 111 -21.24 1.33 4.06
N THR A 112 -22.11 2.26 3.65
CA THR A 112 -23.15 2.88 4.51
C THR A 112 -24.14 1.88 5.13
N ARG A 113 -24.13 0.63 4.68
CA ARG A 113 -24.97 -0.45 5.24
C ARG A 113 -24.36 -1.17 6.44
N PHE A 114 -23.12 -0.83 6.77
CA PHE A 114 -22.33 -1.51 7.79
C PHE A 114 -21.88 -0.52 8.87
N GLU A 115 -21.57 -1.04 10.04
CA GLU A 115 -20.92 -0.28 11.11
C GLU A 115 -19.58 0.31 10.63
N PRO A 116 -19.24 1.55 11.03
CA PRO A 116 -18.07 2.25 10.51
C PRO A 116 -16.75 1.47 10.63
N ALA A 117 -16.54 0.76 11.73
CA ALA A 117 -15.34 -0.07 11.89
C ALA A 117 -15.23 -1.19 10.85
N VAL A 118 -16.36 -1.76 10.41
CA VAL A 118 -16.41 -2.84 9.40
C VAL A 118 -15.99 -2.34 8.02
N TRP A 119 -16.10 -1.04 7.74
CA TRP A 119 -15.68 -0.45 6.45
C TRP A 119 -14.20 -0.72 6.16
N TYR A 120 -13.36 -0.63 7.19
CA TYR A 120 -11.91 -0.91 7.05
C TYR A 120 -11.65 -2.35 6.61
N LEU A 121 -12.40 -3.31 7.16
CA LEU A 121 -12.28 -4.71 6.77
C LEU A 121 -12.81 -4.94 5.35
N MET A 122 -13.98 -4.37 5.03
CA MET A 122 -14.62 -4.53 3.72
C MET A 122 -13.76 -3.97 2.59
N ALA A 123 -13.16 -2.79 2.77
CA ALA A 123 -12.26 -2.19 1.79
C ALA A 123 -10.86 -2.85 1.83
N GLY A 124 -10.35 -3.15 3.03
CA GLY A 124 -8.99 -3.66 3.22
C GLY A 124 -8.79 -5.08 2.71
N LEU A 125 -9.76 -5.99 2.91
CA LEU A 125 -9.60 -7.39 2.53
C LEU A 125 -9.39 -7.60 1.02
N PRO A 126 -10.17 -7.00 0.09
CA PRO A 126 -9.91 -7.11 -1.34
C PRO A 126 -8.56 -6.49 -1.76
N VAL A 127 -8.15 -5.37 -1.14
CA VAL A 127 -6.84 -4.75 -1.36
C VAL A 127 -5.71 -5.68 -0.91
N PHE A 128 -5.87 -6.33 0.23
CA PHE A 128 -4.92 -7.31 0.72
C PHE A 128 -4.77 -8.51 -0.23
N LEU A 129 -5.89 -9.06 -0.70
CA LEU A 129 -5.89 -10.15 -1.68
C LEU A 129 -5.18 -9.72 -2.98
N ALA A 130 -5.46 -8.51 -3.48
CA ALA A 130 -4.75 -7.95 -4.62
C ALA A 130 -3.23 -7.84 -4.35
N GLY A 131 -2.84 -7.37 -3.17
CA GLY A 131 -1.44 -7.32 -2.75
C GLY A 131 -0.77 -8.69 -2.72
N ILE A 132 -1.46 -9.74 -2.23
CA ILE A 132 -0.98 -11.13 -2.26
C ILE A 132 -0.79 -11.60 -3.71
N VAL A 133 -1.77 -11.37 -4.58
CA VAL A 133 -1.70 -11.76 -6.00
C VAL A 133 -0.52 -11.05 -6.68
N ILE A 134 -0.34 -9.75 -6.46
CA ILE A 134 0.79 -8.99 -6.99
C ILE A 134 2.11 -9.55 -6.46
N ALA A 135 2.23 -9.76 -5.15
CA ALA A 135 3.44 -10.33 -4.55
C ALA A 135 3.79 -11.71 -5.13
N ALA A 136 2.78 -12.58 -5.30
CA ALA A 136 2.94 -13.90 -5.89
C ALA A 136 3.35 -13.83 -7.37
N THR A 137 2.68 -12.99 -8.17
CA THR A 137 3.00 -12.77 -9.59
C THR A 137 4.43 -12.26 -9.77
N LEU A 138 4.88 -11.37 -8.89
CA LEU A 138 6.25 -10.83 -8.89
C LEU A 138 7.28 -11.77 -8.26
N GLY A 139 6.87 -12.92 -7.73
CA GLY A 139 7.74 -13.88 -7.05
C GLY A 139 8.43 -13.29 -5.81
N LEU A 140 7.75 -12.38 -5.08
CA LEU A 140 8.30 -11.78 -3.87
C LEU A 140 8.27 -12.81 -2.73
N ARG A 141 9.44 -13.08 -2.15
CA ARG A 141 9.57 -14.01 -1.02
C ARG A 141 9.03 -13.37 0.27
N PRO A 142 8.51 -14.13 1.23
CA PRO A 142 8.05 -13.60 2.52
C PRO A 142 9.09 -12.72 3.24
N SER A 143 10.37 -13.05 3.10
CA SER A 143 11.47 -12.25 3.65
C SER A 143 11.61 -10.87 2.97
N ALA A 144 11.33 -10.77 1.67
CA ALA A 144 11.33 -9.50 0.94
C ALA A 144 10.12 -8.63 1.32
N LEU A 145 9.00 -9.27 1.68
CA LEU A 145 7.79 -8.63 2.18
C LEU A 145 7.89 -8.22 3.67
N GLY A 146 9.02 -8.48 4.32
CA GLY A 146 9.19 -8.22 5.74
C GLY A 146 8.38 -9.14 6.67
N LEU A 147 7.84 -10.25 6.16
CA LEU A 147 7.06 -11.24 6.92
C LEU A 147 7.99 -12.19 7.68
N ARG A 148 8.81 -11.63 8.54
CA ARG A 148 9.73 -12.39 9.41
C ARG A 148 9.88 -11.69 10.75
N PRO A 149 10.08 -12.43 11.85
CA PRO A 149 10.39 -11.82 13.14
C PRO A 149 11.76 -11.12 13.08
N SER A 150 11.91 -10.07 13.88
CA SER A 150 13.19 -9.37 14.07
C SER A 150 13.47 -9.21 15.57
N ARG A 151 14.74 -9.41 15.96
CA ARG A 151 15.20 -9.19 17.34
C ARG A 151 15.68 -7.77 17.60
N SER A 152 15.52 -6.85 16.64
CA SER A 152 15.92 -5.45 16.79
C SER A 152 15.07 -4.75 17.86
N LEU A 153 15.71 -3.98 18.73
CA LEU A 153 15.02 -3.13 19.70
C LEU A 153 14.15 -2.04 19.06
N LEU A 154 14.34 -1.76 17.78
CA LEU A 154 13.46 -0.85 17.03
C LEU A 154 12.02 -1.39 16.94
N GLN A 155 11.82 -2.72 17.02
CA GLN A 155 10.48 -3.31 16.95
C GLN A 155 9.61 -2.93 18.17
N PRO A 156 10.00 -3.22 19.42
CA PRO A 156 9.20 -2.79 20.58
C PRO A 156 9.18 -1.26 20.73
N LEU A 157 10.24 -0.55 20.35
CA LEU A 157 10.27 0.91 20.42
C LEU A 157 9.20 1.54 19.51
N VAL A 158 9.09 1.08 18.25
CA VAL A 158 8.08 1.61 17.33
C VAL A 158 6.66 1.23 17.77
N VAL A 159 6.46 0.06 18.40
CA VAL A 159 5.17 -0.33 18.97
C VAL A 159 4.71 0.66 20.04
N VAL A 160 5.60 1.01 20.98
CA VAL A 160 5.31 1.99 22.03
C VAL A 160 5.03 3.37 21.45
N LEU A 161 5.74 3.75 20.39
CA LEU A 161 5.51 5.01 19.67
C LEU A 161 4.07 5.13 19.16
N GLY A 162 3.41 4.03 18.77
CA GLY A 162 2.05 4.01 18.26
C GLY A 162 1.02 4.67 19.19
N PHE A 163 1.18 4.57 20.51
CA PHE A 163 0.29 5.23 21.46
C PHE A 163 0.37 6.77 21.35
N GLY A 164 1.59 7.31 21.30
CA GLY A 164 1.81 8.75 21.14
C GLY A 164 1.36 9.26 19.76
N LEU A 165 1.55 8.44 18.71
CA LEU A 165 1.14 8.78 17.36
C LEU A 165 -0.38 8.89 17.24
N GLY A 166 -1.15 7.94 17.79
CA GLY A 166 -2.61 8.00 17.75
C GLY A 166 -3.18 9.18 18.52
N PHE A 167 -2.55 9.54 19.66
CA PHE A 167 -2.90 10.76 20.37
C PHE A 167 -2.60 12.03 19.54
N ALA A 168 -1.41 12.11 18.93
CA ALA A 168 -1.01 13.28 18.13
C ALA A 168 -1.91 13.45 16.89
N GLU A 169 -2.24 12.36 16.21
CA GLU A 169 -3.13 12.37 15.04
C GLU A 169 -4.56 12.80 15.44
N TYR A 170 -5.04 12.36 16.61
CA TYR A 170 -6.31 12.83 17.14
C TYR A 170 -6.34 14.35 17.35
N GLN A 171 -5.24 14.93 17.86
CA GLN A 171 -5.17 16.39 18.01
C GLN A 171 -5.24 17.13 16.67
N ILE A 172 -4.76 16.52 15.60
CA ILE A 172 -4.81 17.08 14.24
C ILE A 172 -6.22 16.92 13.63
N LEU A 173 -6.77 15.71 13.64
CA LEU A 173 -8.01 15.39 12.92
C LEU A 173 -9.26 15.56 13.78
N GLY A 174 -9.24 15.17 15.05
CA GLY A 174 -10.40 15.12 15.95
C GLY A 174 -11.56 14.30 15.37
N PRO A 175 -11.32 13.06 14.93
CA PRO A 175 -12.36 12.26 14.29
C PRO A 175 -13.43 11.82 15.31
N GLU A 176 -14.63 11.54 14.81
CA GLU A 176 -15.65 10.86 15.58
C GLU A 176 -15.21 9.43 15.94
N SER A 177 -15.68 8.93 17.07
CA SER A 177 -15.42 7.55 17.47
C SER A 177 -16.11 6.55 16.53
N LEU A 178 -15.47 5.40 16.31
CA LEU A 178 -16.08 4.28 15.58
C LEU A 178 -17.00 3.41 16.43
N ILE A 179 -17.15 3.74 17.74
CA ILE A 179 -18.02 3.04 18.70
C ILE A 179 -18.79 4.06 19.51
N ASP A 180 -19.98 3.69 19.98
CA ASP A 180 -20.82 4.60 20.78
C ASP A 180 -20.38 4.69 22.24
N ASN A 181 -19.89 3.58 22.80
CA ASN A 181 -19.49 3.47 24.19
C ASN A 181 -18.23 2.65 24.37
N LEU A 182 -17.37 3.05 25.30
CA LEU A 182 -16.15 2.33 25.64
C LEU A 182 -16.47 1.12 26.56
N THR A 183 -17.12 0.10 25.97
CA THR A 183 -17.39 -1.19 26.61
C THR A 183 -16.60 -2.30 25.94
N VAL A 184 -16.31 -3.38 26.66
CA VAL A 184 -15.54 -4.52 26.10
C VAL A 184 -16.22 -5.09 24.84
N SER A 185 -17.56 -5.19 24.85
CA SER A 185 -18.33 -5.71 23.72
C SER A 185 -18.25 -4.86 22.47
N GLN A 186 -18.18 -3.53 22.60
CA GLN A 186 -18.04 -2.62 21.45
C GLN A 186 -16.59 -2.38 21.07
N PHE A 187 -15.64 -2.54 22.00
CA PHE A 187 -14.23 -2.24 21.76
C PHE A 187 -13.47 -3.36 21.03
N VAL A 188 -13.68 -4.63 21.43
CA VAL A 188 -12.78 -5.73 21.01
C VAL A 188 -12.81 -5.96 19.50
N LEU A 189 -14.00 -6.07 18.90
CA LEU A 189 -14.11 -6.33 17.46
C LEU A 189 -13.55 -5.18 16.61
N PRO A 190 -13.94 -3.89 16.83
CA PRO A 190 -13.32 -2.77 16.12
C PRO A 190 -11.80 -2.68 16.31
N ALA A 191 -11.28 -2.92 17.52
CA ALA A 191 -9.83 -2.92 17.75
C ALA A 191 -9.11 -4.01 16.95
N LEU A 192 -9.67 -5.22 16.86
CA LEU A 192 -9.12 -6.28 16.03
C LEU A 192 -9.20 -5.93 14.54
N ILE A 193 -10.28 -5.33 14.09
CA ILE A 193 -10.41 -4.88 12.70
C ILE A 193 -9.35 -3.83 12.38
N LEU A 194 -9.20 -2.79 13.22
CA LEU A 194 -8.17 -1.77 13.01
C LEU A 194 -6.76 -2.37 13.04
N MET A 195 -6.47 -3.27 13.99
CA MET A 195 -5.17 -3.94 14.06
C MET A 195 -4.84 -4.71 12.79
N VAL A 196 -5.83 -5.40 12.20
CA VAL A 196 -5.61 -6.22 11.00
C VAL A 196 -5.76 -5.40 9.73
N ALA A 197 -6.90 -4.71 9.52
CA ALA A 197 -7.23 -4.08 8.25
C ALA A 197 -6.44 -2.80 8.00
N THR A 198 -6.08 -2.04 9.02
CA THR A 198 -5.23 -0.86 8.88
C THR A 198 -3.78 -1.17 9.29
N GLY A 199 -3.57 -1.72 10.46
CA GLY A 199 -2.23 -1.98 10.97
C GLY A 199 -1.45 -2.97 10.10
N PHE A 200 -1.97 -4.17 9.86
CA PHE A 200 -1.22 -5.20 9.13
C PHE A 200 -1.41 -5.12 7.61
N LEU A 201 -2.64 -4.99 7.10
CA LEU A 201 -2.88 -5.05 5.65
C LEU A 201 -2.25 -3.87 4.91
N GLU A 202 -2.34 -2.66 5.47
CA GLU A 202 -1.70 -1.49 4.86
C GLU A 202 -0.18 -1.57 4.92
N GLU A 203 0.41 -1.99 6.05
CA GLU A 203 1.86 -2.17 6.12
C GLU A 203 2.36 -3.28 5.18
N PHE A 204 1.60 -4.35 5.00
CA PHE A 204 1.90 -5.38 4.01
C PHE A 204 1.92 -4.81 2.60
N VAL A 205 0.95 -3.98 2.22
CA VAL A 205 0.88 -3.37 0.90
C VAL A 205 2.03 -2.36 0.71
N PHE A 206 2.19 -1.42 1.64
CA PHE A 206 3.13 -0.30 1.46
C PHE A 206 4.57 -0.70 1.79
N ARG A 207 4.84 -1.32 2.94
CA ARG A 207 6.20 -1.67 3.39
C ARG A 207 6.62 -3.06 2.90
N GLY A 208 5.65 -3.94 2.67
CA GLY A 208 5.87 -5.24 2.04
C GLY A 208 6.01 -5.10 0.53
N VAL A 209 4.89 -4.92 -0.19
CA VAL A 209 4.85 -5.04 -1.66
C VAL A 209 5.49 -3.83 -2.36
N LEU A 210 5.01 -2.61 -2.10
CA LEU A 210 5.48 -1.41 -2.80
C LEU A 210 6.94 -1.10 -2.50
N GLN A 211 7.34 -1.17 -1.24
CA GLN A 211 8.73 -0.90 -0.87
C GLN A 211 9.71 -1.94 -1.42
N ALA A 212 9.29 -3.23 -1.52
CA ALA A 212 10.11 -4.28 -2.10
C ALA A 212 10.41 -4.07 -3.59
N THR A 213 9.60 -3.30 -4.31
CA THR A 213 9.79 -2.97 -5.73
C THR A 213 10.38 -1.58 -5.95
N ALA A 214 10.00 -0.60 -5.12
CA ALA A 214 10.48 0.77 -5.24
C ALA A 214 11.96 0.91 -4.84
N VAL A 215 12.40 0.24 -3.77
CA VAL A 215 13.77 0.37 -3.28
C VAL A 215 14.82 -0.20 -4.24
N PRO A 216 14.65 -1.35 -4.90
CA PRO A 216 15.58 -1.80 -5.92
C PRO A 216 15.73 -0.84 -7.11
N LEU A 217 14.65 -0.11 -7.48
CA LEU A 217 14.66 0.84 -8.59
C LEU A 217 15.21 2.22 -8.20
N LEU A 218 14.86 2.73 -7.01
CA LEU A 218 15.11 4.12 -6.61
C LEU A 218 16.11 4.26 -5.44
N GLY A 219 16.59 3.15 -4.88
CA GLY A 219 17.45 3.19 -3.70
C GLY A 219 16.72 3.79 -2.48
N TRP A 220 17.37 4.70 -1.77
CA TRP A 220 16.79 5.42 -0.63
C TRP A 220 15.58 6.28 -1.01
N ALA A 221 15.56 6.84 -2.22
CA ALA A 221 14.42 7.60 -2.70
C ALA A 221 13.14 6.73 -2.82
N GLY A 222 13.28 5.40 -2.92
CA GLY A 222 12.14 4.48 -2.90
C GLY A 222 11.39 4.49 -1.56
N ILE A 223 12.08 4.69 -0.42
CA ILE A 223 11.45 4.87 0.89
C ILE A 223 10.63 6.15 0.92
N VAL A 224 11.23 7.25 0.46
CA VAL A 224 10.56 8.56 0.39
C VAL A 224 9.35 8.49 -0.54
N TYR A 225 9.50 7.86 -1.71
CA TYR A 225 8.43 7.69 -2.69
C TYR A 225 7.21 6.94 -2.11
N VAL A 226 7.43 5.78 -1.49
CA VAL A 226 6.34 4.99 -0.88
C VAL A 226 5.66 5.77 0.24
N SER A 227 6.42 6.53 1.03
CA SER A 227 5.87 7.39 2.07
C SER A 227 5.04 8.55 1.52
N LEU A 228 5.47 9.15 0.39
CA LEU A 228 4.70 10.17 -0.32
C LEU A 228 3.40 9.61 -0.91
N VAL A 229 3.46 8.41 -1.53
CA VAL A 229 2.24 7.76 -2.05
C VAL A 229 1.25 7.51 -0.91
N PHE A 230 1.73 7.03 0.24
CA PHE A 230 0.89 6.81 1.42
C PHE A 230 0.24 8.11 1.90
N ALA A 231 1.01 9.19 2.02
CA ALA A 231 0.51 10.51 2.44
C ALA A 231 -0.48 11.12 1.43
N VAL A 232 -0.26 10.94 0.12
CA VAL A 232 -1.17 11.39 -0.94
C VAL A 232 -2.56 10.78 -0.78
N LEU A 233 -2.66 9.50 -0.38
CA LEU A 233 -3.94 8.86 -0.11
C LEU A 233 -4.70 9.46 1.10
N HIS A 234 -4.06 10.29 1.92
CA HIS A 234 -4.68 11.02 3.04
C HIS A 234 -5.22 12.40 2.64
N ILE A 235 -5.10 12.82 1.38
CA ILE A 235 -5.71 14.07 0.86
C ILE A 235 -7.21 14.11 1.16
N GLY A 236 -7.88 12.97 1.20
CA GLY A 236 -9.30 12.84 1.53
C GLY A 236 -9.71 13.42 2.90
N TYR A 237 -8.79 13.48 3.87
CA TYR A 237 -9.04 14.11 5.18
C TYR A 237 -9.00 15.65 5.13
N ARG A 238 -8.62 16.26 4.00
CA ARG A 238 -8.59 17.72 3.76
C ARG A 238 -7.73 18.51 4.77
N SER A 239 -6.76 17.88 5.39
CA SER A 239 -5.85 18.45 6.39
C SER A 239 -4.41 18.38 5.91
N LEU A 240 -3.78 19.51 5.63
CA LEU A 240 -2.34 19.56 5.29
C LEU A 240 -1.46 19.12 6.47
N ALA A 241 -1.91 19.41 7.69
CA ALA A 241 -1.19 18.98 8.89
C ALA A 241 -1.20 17.45 9.01
N ASP A 242 -2.33 16.80 8.70
CA ASP A 242 -2.45 15.35 8.66
C ASP A 242 -1.57 14.75 7.56
N ILE A 243 -1.62 15.26 6.35
CA ILE A 243 -0.78 14.79 5.23
C ILE A 243 0.71 14.85 5.61
N ALA A 244 1.15 15.97 6.22
CA ALA A 244 2.53 16.11 6.65
C ALA A 244 2.89 15.15 7.80
N PHE A 245 2.00 14.99 8.77
CA PHE A 245 2.15 14.07 9.90
C PHE A 245 2.26 12.62 9.41
N VAL A 246 1.32 12.19 8.59
CA VAL A 246 1.28 10.83 8.01
C VAL A 246 2.51 10.57 7.14
N PHE A 247 2.99 11.57 6.36
CA PHE A 247 4.23 11.43 5.60
C PHE A 247 5.42 11.12 6.51
N VAL A 248 5.57 11.86 7.61
CA VAL A 248 6.68 11.67 8.57
C VAL A 248 6.61 10.28 9.21
N ILE A 249 5.42 9.85 9.64
CA ILE A 249 5.23 8.52 10.22
C ILE A 249 5.50 7.42 9.19
N ALA A 250 4.96 7.60 7.97
CA ALA A 250 5.19 6.68 6.87
C ALA A 250 6.69 6.50 6.58
N LEU A 251 7.46 7.58 6.65
CA LEU A 251 8.91 7.56 6.46
C LEU A 251 9.63 6.81 7.59
N ILE A 252 9.22 7.04 8.85
CA ILE A 252 9.75 6.30 10.01
C ILE A 252 9.46 4.81 9.87
N TYR A 253 8.22 4.43 9.56
CA TYR A 253 7.81 3.03 9.40
C TYR A 253 8.56 2.36 8.24
N ALA A 254 8.69 3.02 7.10
CA ALA A 254 9.42 2.52 5.95
C ALA A 254 10.91 2.31 6.25
N TRP A 255 11.51 3.24 7.02
CA TRP A 255 12.89 3.11 7.50
C TRP A 255 13.05 1.96 8.49
N VAL A 256 12.17 1.84 9.49
CA VAL A 256 12.20 0.74 10.49
C VAL A 256 12.05 -0.61 9.79
N ALA A 257 11.06 -0.76 8.91
CA ALA A 257 10.83 -1.98 8.15
C ALA A 257 12.08 -2.38 7.35
N ARG A 258 12.69 -1.43 6.64
CA ARG A 258 13.94 -1.65 5.90
C ARG A 258 15.10 -2.01 6.81
N ARG A 259 15.28 -1.30 7.93
CA ARG A 259 16.41 -1.48 8.85
C ARG A 259 16.37 -2.80 9.59
N THR A 260 15.16 -3.27 9.92
CA THR A 260 14.92 -4.51 10.67
C THR A 260 14.63 -5.71 9.77
N GLY A 261 14.24 -5.48 8.53
CA GLY A 261 13.74 -6.47 7.59
C GLY A 261 12.41 -7.11 8.04
N SER A 262 11.64 -6.41 8.87
CA SER A 262 10.36 -6.90 9.41
C SER A 262 9.34 -5.76 9.47
N ILE A 263 8.11 -6.04 9.03
CA ILE A 263 6.97 -5.13 9.14
C ILE A 263 6.18 -5.34 10.45
N MET A 264 6.49 -6.36 11.26
CA MET A 264 5.65 -6.74 12.40
C MET A 264 5.47 -5.61 13.42
N GLY A 265 6.55 -4.97 13.85
CA GLY A 265 6.47 -3.87 14.84
C GLY A 265 5.75 -2.65 14.29
N VAL A 266 6.00 -2.28 13.02
CA VAL A 266 5.29 -1.14 12.40
C VAL A 266 3.82 -1.44 12.17
N SER A 267 3.45 -2.68 11.85
CA SER A 267 2.04 -3.12 11.76
C SER A 267 1.31 -3.01 13.09
N VAL A 268 1.94 -3.47 14.17
CA VAL A 268 1.35 -3.36 15.52
C VAL A 268 1.27 -1.89 15.94
N SER A 269 2.31 -1.09 15.68
CA SER A 269 2.32 0.35 15.95
C SER A 269 1.17 1.06 15.24
N HIS A 270 0.99 0.81 13.94
CA HIS A 270 -0.06 1.41 13.13
C HIS A 270 -1.47 1.02 13.64
N GLY A 271 -1.69 -0.26 13.95
CA GLY A 271 -2.95 -0.71 14.55
C GLY A 271 -3.23 -0.02 15.90
N ILE A 272 -2.21 0.12 16.77
CA ILE A 272 -2.31 0.85 18.03
C ILE A 272 -2.62 2.33 17.77
N THR A 273 -1.94 2.97 16.80
CA THR A 273 -2.23 4.36 16.41
C THR A 273 -3.71 4.54 16.10
N ASN A 274 -4.29 3.70 15.26
CA ASN A 274 -5.70 3.80 14.89
C ASN A 274 -6.67 3.42 16.02
N ILE A 275 -6.32 2.46 16.88
CA ILE A 275 -7.09 2.14 18.08
C ILE A 275 -7.13 3.34 19.03
N VAL A 276 -5.99 3.97 19.29
CA VAL A 276 -5.92 5.15 20.15
C VAL A 276 -6.69 6.31 19.53
N LEU A 277 -6.51 6.57 18.24
CA LEU A 277 -7.17 7.62 17.48
C LEU A 277 -8.71 7.50 17.52
N PHE A 278 -9.25 6.32 17.21
CA PHE A 278 -10.68 6.16 16.98
C PHE A 278 -11.47 5.55 18.15
N LEU A 279 -10.81 4.78 19.04
CA LEU A 279 -11.51 4.03 20.08
C LEU A 279 -11.15 4.44 21.52
N VAL A 280 -10.05 5.18 21.72
CA VAL A 280 -9.60 5.53 23.08
C VAL A 280 -9.75 7.03 23.34
N VAL A 281 -9.07 7.87 22.58
CA VAL A 281 -9.00 9.32 22.84
C VAL A 281 -10.39 9.97 22.82
N PRO A 282 -11.34 9.63 21.92
CA PRO A 282 -12.68 10.24 21.93
C PRO A 282 -13.43 10.09 23.27
N PHE A 283 -13.12 9.04 24.06
CA PHE A 283 -13.78 8.75 25.33
C PHE A 283 -13.04 9.30 26.56
N VAL A 284 -11.89 9.95 26.39
CA VAL A 284 -11.11 10.53 27.50
C VAL A 284 -11.13 12.05 27.38
N PRO A 285 -12.05 12.77 28.04
CA PRO A 285 -12.25 14.20 27.84
C PRO A 285 -10.98 15.04 28.01
N ALA A 286 -10.10 14.67 28.95
CA ALA A 286 -8.81 15.34 29.17
C ALA A 286 -7.85 15.21 28.00
N LEU A 287 -7.94 14.13 27.20
CA LEU A 287 -7.14 13.90 26.00
C LEU A 287 -7.83 14.37 24.72
N ALA A 288 -9.17 14.42 24.72
CA ALA A 288 -9.98 14.83 23.58
C ALA A 288 -10.01 16.37 23.40
N ALA A 289 -9.62 17.14 24.43
CA ALA A 289 -9.51 18.59 24.33
C ALA A 289 -8.44 18.97 23.29
N ARG A 290 -8.88 19.62 22.21
CA ARG A 290 -8.01 20.07 21.12
C ARG A 290 -7.59 21.52 21.32
N PRO A 291 -6.34 21.89 21.01
CA PRO A 291 -5.92 23.28 21.00
C PRO A 291 -6.73 24.08 19.97
N GLU A 292 -7.16 25.31 20.31
CA GLU A 292 -7.98 26.17 19.45
C GLU A 292 -7.36 26.42 18.08
N TRP A 293 -6.02 26.54 18.00
CA TRP A 293 -5.29 26.76 16.74
C TRP A 293 -5.30 25.56 15.77
N LEU A 294 -5.63 24.34 16.25
CA LEU A 294 -5.86 23.15 15.41
C LEU A 294 -7.32 23.01 14.96
N SER A 295 -8.24 23.81 15.52
CA SER A 295 -9.68 23.77 15.23
C SER A 295 -10.09 24.70 14.09
N ILE A 296 -9.13 25.37 13.46
CA ILE A 296 -9.37 26.26 12.32
C ILE A 296 -9.51 25.40 11.06
N PRO A 297 -10.61 25.58 10.28
CA PRO A 297 -10.91 24.78 9.10
C PRO A 297 -9.90 24.96 7.95
#